data_da6887903a6a9db844dd6362a8c87dbd
#
_entry.id   da6887903a6a9db844dd6362a8c87dbd
#
_cell.length_a   1.000
_cell.length_b   1.000
_cell.length_c   1.000
_cell.angle_alpha   90.00
_cell.angle_beta   90.00
_cell.angle_gamma   90.00
#
_symmetry.space_group_name_H-M   'P 1'
#
loop_
_entity.id
_entity.type
_entity.pdbx_description
1 polymer ?
#
loop_
_entity_poly.entity_id
_entity_poly.type
_entity_poly.pdbx_seq_one_letter_code
_entity_poly.pdbx_strand_id
1 'polypeptide(L)'
;AGKTIFQSDIKIIGISINQNKLHQEERVYQLALNSLKYVNHHPPLREDIVVEDEYVGPGYAEPSEGMKEAFSMMATREGILLDPVYSGKAFDGLIGLIKSNFFKSTDKVLFLHTGGSAAIPAFEWAFE
;
A
#
# COMPACT_ATOMS: atom_id res chain seq x y z
N ALA A 1 4.55 9.97 -10.42
CA ALA A 1 4.56 10.54 -11.77
C ALA A 1 3.18 11.11 -12.14
N GLY A 2 2.09 10.31 -12.15
CA GLY A 2 0.77 10.79 -12.57
C GLY A 2 0.28 12.01 -11.80
N LYS A 3 0.41 12.03 -10.47
CA LYS A 3 0.09 13.20 -9.64
C LYS A 3 0.78 14.47 -10.15
N THR A 4 2.07 14.38 -10.46
CA THR A 4 2.88 15.49 -10.97
C THR A 4 2.41 15.96 -12.35
N ILE A 5 2.16 15.02 -13.26
CA ILE A 5 1.71 15.33 -14.65
C ILE A 5 0.35 16.02 -14.64
N PHE A 6 -0.59 15.51 -13.83
CA PHE A 6 -1.96 16.04 -13.79
C PHE A 6 -2.16 17.14 -12.74
N GLN A 7 -1.10 17.56 -12.04
CA GLN A 7 -1.15 18.57 -10.98
C GLN A 7 -2.26 18.31 -9.95
N SER A 8 -2.40 17.03 -9.58
CA SER A 8 -3.49 16.57 -8.70
C SER A 8 -3.16 16.79 -7.23
N ASP A 9 -4.13 17.20 -6.42
CA ASP A 9 -4.02 17.36 -4.96
C ASP A 9 -4.16 16.05 -4.19
N ILE A 10 -4.38 14.92 -4.89
CA ILE A 10 -4.52 13.61 -4.26
C ILE A 10 -3.28 13.27 -3.43
N LYS A 11 -3.49 12.82 -2.20
CA LYS A 11 -2.42 12.22 -1.40
C LYS A 11 -2.30 10.73 -1.76
N ILE A 12 -1.08 10.29 -2.02
CA ILE A 12 -0.79 8.89 -2.31
C ILE A 12 0.04 8.36 -1.15
N ILE A 13 -0.46 7.35 -0.47
CA ILE A 13 0.22 6.70 0.65
C ILE A 13 0.55 5.27 0.23
N GLY A 14 1.83 4.93 0.24
CA GLY A 14 2.29 3.57 0.00
C GLY A 14 2.45 2.83 1.32
N ILE A 15 1.91 1.62 1.42
CA ILE A 15 2.19 0.73 2.54
C ILE A 15 3.35 -0.16 2.14
N SER A 16 4.45 -0.08 2.87
CA SER A 16 5.61 -0.93 2.64
C SER A 16 5.33 -2.36 3.09
N ILE A 17 5.84 -3.31 2.33
CA ILE A 17 5.67 -4.75 2.62
C ILE A 17 6.96 -5.45 3.02
N ASN A 18 8.12 -4.75 2.89
CA ASN A 18 9.41 -5.38 3.16
C ASN A 18 10.55 -4.40 3.52
N GLN A 19 10.38 -3.10 3.31
CA GLN A 19 11.45 -2.12 3.49
C GLN A 19 11.04 -1.06 4.51
N ASN A 20 12.05 -0.47 5.18
CA ASN A 20 11.78 0.70 6.00
C ASN A 20 11.38 1.91 5.14
N LYS A 21 10.72 2.85 5.78
CA LYS A 21 10.16 4.07 5.19
C LYS A 21 11.16 4.83 4.32
N LEU A 22 12.31 5.17 4.89
CA LEU A 22 13.31 6.01 4.20
C LEU A 22 13.83 5.35 2.92
N HIS A 23 14.13 4.06 2.98
CA HIS A 23 14.63 3.31 1.83
C HIS A 23 13.55 3.19 0.75
N GLN A 24 12.31 2.92 1.13
CA GLN A 24 11.21 2.76 0.17
C GLN A 24 10.81 4.10 -0.45
N GLU A 25 10.79 5.19 0.32
CA GLU A 25 10.55 6.55 -0.20
C GLU A 25 11.59 6.93 -1.25
N GLU A 26 12.89 6.67 -0.98
CA GLU A 26 13.95 6.95 -1.95
C GLU A 26 13.79 6.13 -3.24
N ARG A 27 13.50 4.83 -3.13
CA ARG A 27 13.26 3.97 -4.29
C ARG A 27 12.09 4.47 -5.15
N VAL A 28 10.98 4.81 -4.51
CA VAL A 28 9.79 5.31 -5.21
C VAL A 28 10.07 6.66 -5.86
N TYR A 29 10.81 7.53 -5.16
CA TYR A 29 11.23 8.82 -5.71
C TYR A 29 12.08 8.66 -6.97
N GLN A 30 13.09 7.81 -6.93
CA GLN A 30 13.96 7.55 -8.09
C GLN A 30 13.20 6.95 -9.26
N LEU A 31 12.27 6.03 -9.00
CA LEU A 31 11.41 5.47 -10.03
C LEU A 31 10.50 6.53 -10.67
N ALA A 32 9.87 7.37 -9.85
CA ALA A 32 9.03 8.46 -10.34
C ALA A 32 9.83 9.49 -11.15
N LEU A 33 11.03 9.85 -10.67
CA LEU A 33 11.95 10.75 -11.36
C LEU A 33 12.33 10.22 -12.75
N ASN A 34 12.70 8.93 -12.82
CA ASN A 34 13.07 8.31 -14.08
C ASN A 34 11.87 8.23 -15.04
N SER A 35 10.68 7.91 -14.53
CA SER A 35 9.45 7.87 -15.33
C SER A 35 9.11 9.24 -15.92
N LEU A 36 9.26 10.31 -15.13
CA LEU A 36 8.98 11.69 -15.57
C LEU A 36 9.98 12.19 -16.62
N LYS A 37 11.24 11.75 -16.54
CA LYS A 37 12.25 12.03 -17.59
C LYS A 37 11.84 11.48 -18.95
N TYR A 38 11.22 10.31 -19.01
CA TYR A 38 10.75 9.73 -20.28
C TYR A 38 9.69 10.57 -20.99
N VAL A 39 8.89 11.32 -20.22
CA VAL A 39 7.85 12.18 -20.78
C VAL A 39 8.23 13.66 -20.75
N ASN A 40 9.53 13.97 -20.57
CA ASN A 40 10.07 15.32 -20.51
C ASN A 40 9.34 16.24 -19.52
N HIS A 41 9.01 15.70 -18.35
CA HIS A 41 8.33 16.44 -17.29
C HIS A 41 9.27 16.80 -16.14
N HIS A 42 8.90 17.81 -15.33
CA HIS A 42 9.69 18.19 -14.14
C HIS A 42 9.71 17.06 -13.08
N PRO A 43 10.71 17.04 -12.19
CA PRO A 43 10.81 16.07 -11.09
C PRO A 43 9.56 16.07 -10.20
N PRO A 44 9.25 14.95 -9.53
CA PRO A 44 8.24 14.92 -8.50
C PRO A 44 8.74 15.68 -7.26
N LEU A 45 7.82 16.20 -6.43
CA LEU A 45 8.18 16.71 -5.12
C LEU A 45 8.47 15.53 -4.18
N ARG A 46 9.47 15.65 -3.33
CA ARG A 46 9.80 14.60 -2.35
C ARG A 46 8.67 14.37 -1.35
N GLU A 47 7.98 15.43 -0.96
CA GLU A 47 6.82 15.39 -0.06
C GLU A 47 5.60 14.66 -0.63
N ASP A 48 5.57 14.42 -1.93
CA ASP A 48 4.53 13.61 -2.58
C ASP A 48 4.74 12.10 -2.43
N ILE A 49 5.92 11.70 -1.94
CA ILE A 49 6.27 10.30 -1.73
C ILE A 49 6.11 10.01 -0.23
N VAL A 50 5.03 9.38 0.12
CA VAL A 50 4.69 9.04 1.51
C VAL A 50 4.59 7.52 1.62
N VAL A 51 5.35 6.96 2.55
CA VAL A 51 5.36 5.52 2.84
C VAL A 51 5.10 5.31 4.33
N GLU A 52 4.28 4.31 4.64
CA GLU A 52 4.10 3.76 5.98
C GLU A 52 4.68 2.35 6.03
N ASP A 53 5.54 2.06 7.00
CA ASP A 53 6.28 0.81 7.13
C ASP A 53 5.95 0.00 8.41
N GLU A 54 5.02 0.46 9.22
CA GLU A 54 4.60 -0.22 10.44
C GLU A 54 3.86 -1.54 10.19
N TYR A 55 3.41 -1.77 8.95
CA TYR A 55 2.60 -2.92 8.53
C TYR A 55 3.40 -4.00 7.78
N VAL A 56 4.71 -3.92 7.80
CA VAL A 56 5.59 -4.93 7.20
C VAL A 56 5.43 -6.27 7.90
N GLY A 57 5.18 -6.26 9.21
CA GLY A 57 5.08 -7.47 10.01
C GLY A 57 6.44 -8.17 10.17
N PRO A 58 6.47 -9.52 10.27
CA PRO A 58 7.73 -10.26 10.48
C PRO A 58 8.71 -10.13 9.31
N GLY A 59 8.21 -10.02 8.08
CA GLY A 59 9.04 -9.92 6.90
C GLY A 59 8.28 -9.99 5.58
N TYR A 60 9.04 -10.01 4.48
CA TYR A 60 8.48 -10.20 3.14
C TYR A 60 7.85 -11.59 3.00
N ALA A 61 6.62 -11.63 2.49
CA ALA A 61 5.84 -12.85 2.35
C ALA A 61 5.58 -13.62 3.66
N GLU A 62 5.84 -13.00 4.81
CA GLU A 62 5.49 -13.53 6.12
C GLU A 62 4.16 -12.91 6.59
N PRO A 63 3.10 -13.71 6.78
CA PRO A 63 1.82 -13.22 7.24
C PRO A 63 1.89 -12.60 8.64
N SER A 64 1.19 -11.47 8.84
CA SER A 64 0.97 -10.87 10.15
C SER A 64 -0.47 -11.08 10.59
N GLU A 65 -0.75 -11.00 11.88
CA GLU A 65 -2.13 -11.13 12.38
C GLU A 65 -3.04 -10.03 11.83
N GLY A 66 -2.56 -8.79 11.75
CA GLY A 66 -3.32 -7.68 11.13
C GLY A 66 -3.65 -7.96 9.66
N MET A 67 -2.72 -8.53 8.89
CA MET A 67 -2.98 -8.96 7.52
C MET A 67 -4.06 -10.04 7.45
N LYS A 68 -4.04 -11.04 8.34
CA LYS A 68 -5.05 -12.12 8.40
C LYS A 68 -6.45 -11.56 8.72
N GLU A 69 -6.52 -10.65 9.70
CA GLU A 69 -7.76 -9.95 10.04
C GLU A 69 -8.31 -9.13 8.85
N ALA A 70 -7.43 -8.38 8.19
CA ALA A 70 -7.76 -7.58 7.02
C ALA A 70 -8.27 -8.43 5.85
N PHE A 71 -7.59 -9.55 5.58
CA PHE A 71 -7.99 -10.54 4.58
C PHE A 71 -9.38 -11.11 4.88
N SER A 72 -9.58 -11.61 6.11
CA SER A 72 -10.86 -12.17 6.54
C SER A 72 -11.99 -11.15 6.47
N MET A 73 -11.73 -9.91 6.88
CA MET A 73 -12.72 -8.83 6.85
C MET A 73 -13.19 -8.55 5.41
N MET A 74 -12.26 -8.40 4.46
CA MET A 74 -12.61 -8.14 3.07
C MET A 74 -13.34 -9.31 2.42
N ALA A 75 -12.88 -10.55 2.66
CA ALA A 75 -13.49 -11.73 2.10
C ALA A 75 -14.93 -11.92 2.62
N THR A 76 -15.15 -11.74 3.92
CA THR A 76 -16.46 -12.05 4.54
C THR A 76 -17.47 -10.91 4.40
N ARG A 77 -17.03 -9.66 4.33
CA ARG A 77 -17.93 -8.50 4.27
C ARG A 77 -18.21 -8.02 2.86
N GLU A 78 -17.19 -8.09 1.99
CA GLU A 78 -17.26 -7.53 0.64
C GLU A 78 -17.15 -8.59 -0.46
N GLY A 79 -16.82 -9.85 -0.11
CA GLY A 79 -16.59 -10.91 -1.11
C GLY A 79 -15.33 -10.68 -1.95
N ILE A 80 -14.39 -9.86 -1.48
CA ILE A 80 -13.17 -9.50 -2.20
C ILE A 80 -11.99 -10.24 -1.56
N LEU A 81 -11.24 -10.99 -2.39
CA LEU A 81 -10.06 -11.73 -1.96
C LEU A 81 -8.79 -10.88 -2.13
N LEU A 82 -8.17 -10.55 -1.02
CA LEU A 82 -6.83 -9.97 -0.98
C LEU A 82 -5.78 -11.07 -1.16
N ASP A 83 -4.52 -10.70 -1.34
CA ASP A 83 -3.39 -11.64 -1.26
C ASP A 83 -2.61 -11.45 0.06
N PRO A 84 -1.94 -12.49 0.57
CA PRO A 84 -1.26 -12.41 1.86
C PRO A 84 0.03 -11.58 1.86
N VAL A 85 0.59 -11.28 0.69
CA VAL A 85 1.91 -10.62 0.57
C VAL A 85 1.79 -9.12 0.40
N TYR A 86 0.91 -8.66 -0.50
CA TYR A 86 0.81 -7.27 -0.93
C TYR A 86 -0.48 -6.62 -0.45
N SER A 87 -1.61 -6.99 -1.05
CA SER A 87 -2.87 -6.31 -0.83
C SER A 87 -3.43 -6.52 0.58
N GLY A 88 -3.20 -7.66 1.21
CA GLY A 88 -3.58 -7.91 2.60
C GLY A 88 -2.84 -6.99 3.58
N LYS A 89 -1.52 -6.88 3.46
CA LYS A 89 -0.73 -5.94 4.30
C LYS A 89 -1.08 -4.48 4.00
N ALA A 90 -1.32 -4.14 2.74
CA ALA A 90 -1.74 -2.79 2.39
C ALA A 90 -3.10 -2.43 2.98
N PHE A 91 -4.04 -3.39 3.03
CA PHE A 91 -5.36 -3.17 3.63
C PHE A 91 -5.29 -3.13 5.17
N ASP A 92 -4.43 -3.93 5.80
CA ASP A 92 -4.11 -3.81 7.23
C ASP A 92 -3.60 -2.38 7.54
N GLY A 93 -2.69 -1.86 6.73
CA GLY A 93 -2.23 -0.48 6.82
C GLY A 93 -3.35 0.55 6.70
N LEU A 94 -4.28 0.36 5.78
CA LEU A 94 -5.46 1.24 5.66
C LEU A 94 -6.31 1.19 6.93
N ILE A 95 -6.59 0.00 7.47
CA ILE A 95 -7.35 -0.17 8.72
C ILE A 95 -6.64 0.52 9.88
N GLY A 96 -5.31 0.35 9.99
CA GLY A 96 -4.50 0.98 11.02
C GLY A 96 -4.52 2.51 10.94
N LEU A 97 -4.39 3.07 9.76
CA LEU A 97 -4.48 4.51 9.52
C LEU A 97 -5.88 5.07 9.87
N ILE A 98 -6.95 4.31 9.61
CA ILE A 98 -8.30 4.69 10.02
C ILE A 98 -8.42 4.67 11.55
N LYS A 99 -7.95 3.60 12.21
CA LYS A 99 -7.99 3.45 13.67
C LYS A 99 -7.18 4.54 14.40
N SER A 100 -6.09 5.01 13.80
CA SER A 100 -5.26 6.09 14.36
C SER A 100 -5.81 7.50 14.09
N ASN A 101 -6.98 7.63 13.50
CA ASN A 101 -7.58 8.91 13.07
C ASN A 101 -6.69 9.73 12.13
N PHE A 102 -5.90 9.05 11.29
CA PHE A 102 -5.08 9.70 10.27
C PHE A 102 -5.93 10.47 9.25
N PHE A 103 -7.09 9.94 8.90
CA PHE A 103 -8.05 10.56 7.98
C PHE A 103 -9.10 11.38 8.73
N LYS A 104 -9.55 12.47 8.10
CA LYS A 104 -10.70 13.24 8.55
C LYS A 104 -12.00 12.56 8.09
N SER A 105 -13.10 12.77 8.79
CA SER A 105 -14.42 12.23 8.42
C SER A 105 -14.93 12.73 7.04
N THR A 106 -14.36 13.82 6.53
CA THR A 106 -14.67 14.40 5.23
C THR A 106 -13.80 13.85 4.10
N ASP A 107 -12.73 13.12 4.42
CA ASP A 107 -11.82 12.61 3.42
C ASP A 107 -12.45 11.46 2.64
N LYS A 108 -12.16 11.42 1.34
CA LYS A 108 -12.50 10.29 0.49
C LYS A 108 -11.25 9.45 0.31
N VAL A 109 -11.32 8.20 0.75
CA VAL A 109 -10.20 7.27 0.68
C VAL A 109 -10.45 6.24 -0.40
N LEU A 110 -9.47 6.05 -1.28
CA LEU A 110 -9.47 5.02 -2.30
C LEU A 110 -8.39 3.99 -1.97
N PHE A 111 -8.78 2.74 -1.87
CA PHE A 111 -7.86 1.61 -1.80
C PHE A 111 -7.62 1.04 -3.20
N LEU A 112 -6.38 1.03 -3.66
CA LEU A 112 -6.01 0.43 -4.93
C LEU A 112 -5.68 -1.05 -4.74
N HIS A 113 -6.62 -1.92 -5.09
CA HIS A 113 -6.41 -3.36 -5.10
C HIS A 113 -5.57 -3.78 -6.32
N THR A 114 -4.35 -4.22 -6.09
CA THR A 114 -3.39 -4.55 -7.16
C THR A 114 -3.42 -6.01 -7.62
N GLY A 115 -4.40 -6.78 -7.19
CA GLY A 115 -4.54 -8.21 -7.53
C GLY A 115 -3.82 -9.12 -6.54
N GLY A 116 -3.35 -10.27 -7.02
CA GLY A 116 -2.53 -11.21 -6.24
C GLY A 116 -3.30 -12.41 -5.66
N SER A 117 -4.63 -12.49 -5.77
CA SER A 117 -5.44 -13.58 -5.21
C SER A 117 -5.04 -14.98 -5.69
N ALA A 118 -4.42 -15.09 -6.88
CA ALA A 118 -3.89 -16.36 -7.38
C ALA A 118 -2.77 -16.96 -6.50
N ALA A 119 -2.17 -16.16 -5.62
CA ALA A 119 -1.13 -16.63 -4.68
C ALA A 119 -1.73 -17.32 -3.43
N ILE A 120 -3.02 -17.15 -3.14
CA ILE A 120 -3.66 -17.65 -1.91
C ILE A 120 -3.39 -19.14 -1.65
N PRO A 121 -3.48 -20.06 -2.64
CA PRO A 121 -3.23 -21.48 -2.38
C PRO A 121 -1.82 -21.79 -1.87
N ALA A 122 -0.83 -20.95 -2.18
CA ALA A 122 0.53 -21.11 -1.69
C ALA A 122 0.69 -20.68 -0.21
N PHE A 123 -0.33 -20.06 0.36
CA PHE A 123 -0.33 -19.53 1.73
C PHE A 123 -1.44 -20.12 2.62
N GLU A 124 -2.01 -21.27 2.27
CA GLU A 124 -3.04 -21.94 3.09
C GLU A 124 -2.60 -22.07 4.55
N TRP A 125 -1.36 -22.45 4.78
CA TRP A 125 -0.75 -22.58 6.09
C TRP A 125 -0.81 -21.30 6.96
N ALA A 126 -0.97 -20.15 6.35
CA ALA A 126 -1.06 -18.87 7.06
C ALA A 126 -2.41 -18.67 7.74
N PHE A 127 -3.44 -19.42 7.36
CA PHE A 127 -4.81 -19.29 7.83
C PHE A 127 -5.28 -20.50 8.66
N GLU A 128 -4.40 -21.46 8.89
CA GLU A 128 -4.58 -22.57 9.83
C GLU A 128 -4.27 -22.10 11.27
#